data_40e6db4c87ab3be7062a00db2c87a579
#
_entry.id   40e6db4c87ab3be7062a00db2c87a579
#
_cell.length_a   1.000
_cell.length_b   1.000
_cell.length_c   1.000
_cell.angle_alpha   90.00
_cell.angle_beta   90.00
_cell.angle_gamma   90.00
#
_symmetry.space_group_name_H-M   'P 1'
#
loop_
_entity.id
_entity.type
_entity.pdbx_description
1 polymer ?
#
loop_
_entity_poly.entity_id
_entity_poly.type
_entity_poly.pdbx_seq_one_letter_code
_entity_poly.pdbx_strand_id
1 'polypeptide(L)'
;EADVTFIHKATGKKISMPAFWNGKCDWAVRAALTETGEWDYLVFCNDGSLGLDGISGTVECVPYSGEYEIYKRGFIKTEPDKRYFVYDDGTPFFYLGDTHWAMLDEEFDSPGPHAADIKCDSHFKYIVDKRVEQKFNVYQSEPINHKYNLNDGIDDNDVEEFKRVDRYFEYIADKGMVHA
;
A
#
# COMPACT_ATOMS: atom_id res chain seq x y z
N GLU A 1 -4.33 -19.50 8.56
CA GLU A 1 -4.65 -18.61 7.44
C GLU A 1 -6.00 -17.97 7.73
N ALA A 2 -6.10 -16.66 7.53
CA ALA A 2 -7.33 -15.90 7.70
C ALA A 2 -7.53 -14.96 6.52
N ASP A 3 -8.76 -14.90 6.02
CA ASP A 3 -9.16 -14.06 4.90
C ASP A 3 -10.34 -13.18 5.30
N VAL A 4 -10.41 -11.99 4.74
CA VAL A 4 -11.55 -11.08 4.92
C VAL A 4 -12.22 -10.85 3.56
N THR A 5 -13.49 -11.20 3.49
CA THR A 5 -14.30 -10.94 2.29
C THR A 5 -15.20 -9.74 2.54
N PHE A 6 -15.04 -8.73 1.69
CA PHE A 6 -15.89 -7.54 1.64
C PHE A 6 -16.94 -7.71 0.56
N ILE A 7 -18.19 -7.33 0.85
CA ILE A 7 -19.32 -7.45 -0.07
C ILE A 7 -20.05 -6.12 -0.12
N HIS A 8 -20.03 -5.46 -1.29
CA HIS A 8 -20.76 -4.21 -1.49
C HIS A 8 -22.26 -4.44 -1.46
N LYS A 9 -22.98 -3.75 -0.57
CA LYS A 9 -24.40 -4.02 -0.33
C LYS A 9 -25.30 -3.79 -1.54
N ALA A 10 -25.00 -2.76 -2.33
CA ALA A 10 -25.87 -2.40 -3.45
C ALA A 10 -25.60 -3.26 -4.70
N THR A 11 -24.35 -3.63 -5.00
CA THR A 11 -23.98 -4.31 -6.25
C THR A 11 -23.67 -5.80 -6.06
N GLY A 12 -23.42 -6.22 -4.82
CA GLY A 12 -22.96 -7.57 -4.52
C GLY A 12 -21.49 -7.85 -4.92
N LYS A 13 -20.74 -6.82 -5.33
CA LYS A 13 -19.33 -6.96 -5.66
C LYS A 13 -18.55 -7.49 -4.46
N LYS A 14 -17.66 -8.43 -4.71
CA LYS A 14 -16.86 -9.08 -3.68
C LYS A 14 -15.38 -8.77 -3.88
N ILE A 15 -14.69 -8.49 -2.77
CA ILE A 15 -13.24 -8.35 -2.69
C ILE A 15 -12.79 -9.18 -1.51
N SER A 16 -11.87 -10.13 -1.74
CA SER A 16 -11.28 -10.95 -0.67
C SER A 16 -9.80 -10.64 -0.55
N MET A 17 -9.35 -10.40 0.67
CA MET A 17 -7.96 -10.08 0.98
C MET A 17 -7.48 -10.93 2.14
N PRO A 18 -6.24 -11.42 2.10
CA PRO A 18 -5.66 -12.12 3.23
C PRO A 18 -5.49 -11.16 4.42
N ALA A 19 -5.82 -11.63 5.59
CA ALA A 19 -5.43 -10.98 6.82
C ALA A 19 -3.99 -11.36 7.16
N PHE A 20 -3.30 -10.47 7.85
CA PHE A 20 -1.94 -10.71 8.32
C PHE A 20 -1.84 -10.44 9.82
N TRP A 21 -0.92 -11.14 10.47
CA TRP A 21 -0.60 -10.89 11.87
C TRP A 21 0.14 -9.56 12.02
N ASN A 22 -0.36 -8.72 12.91
CA ASN A 22 0.14 -7.36 13.13
C ASN A 22 0.86 -7.20 14.49
N GLY A 23 1.27 -8.32 15.05
CA GLY A 23 1.96 -8.40 16.33
C GLY A 23 1.01 -8.74 17.50
N LYS A 24 1.54 -9.39 18.51
CA LYS A 24 0.80 -9.83 19.73
C LYS A 24 -0.48 -10.59 19.39
N CYS A 25 -1.64 -10.06 19.72
CA CYS A 25 -2.96 -10.65 19.44
C CYS A 25 -3.70 -9.92 18.30
N ASP A 26 -3.05 -9.01 17.58
CA ASP A 26 -3.68 -8.20 16.58
C ASP A 26 -3.54 -8.82 15.17
N TRP A 27 -4.63 -8.79 14.42
CA TRP A 27 -4.69 -9.12 13.02
C TRP A 27 -5.22 -7.95 12.22
N ALA A 28 -4.69 -7.74 11.06
CA ALA A 28 -5.07 -6.62 10.19
C ALA A 28 -5.34 -7.09 8.77
N VAL A 29 -6.10 -6.30 8.03
CA VAL A 29 -6.32 -6.46 6.59
C VAL A 29 -6.18 -5.11 5.91
N ARG A 30 -5.58 -5.10 4.73
CA ARG A 30 -5.56 -3.92 3.85
C ARG A 30 -6.40 -4.20 2.62
N ALA A 31 -7.41 -3.38 2.39
CA ALA A 31 -8.29 -3.51 1.23
C ALA A 31 -8.52 -2.15 0.57
N ALA A 32 -8.55 -2.12 -0.75
CA ALA A 32 -9.01 -0.96 -1.51
C ALA A 32 -10.41 -1.25 -2.03
N LEU A 33 -11.40 -0.63 -1.42
CA LEU A 33 -12.80 -0.75 -1.83
C LEU A 33 -13.06 0.22 -2.98
N THR A 34 -13.46 -0.29 -4.13
CA THR A 34 -13.52 0.47 -5.40
C THR A 34 -14.87 1.07 -5.72
N GLU A 35 -15.90 0.76 -4.93
CA GLU A 35 -17.25 1.32 -5.09
C GLU A 35 -17.66 2.05 -3.82
N THR A 36 -18.21 3.24 -3.96
CA THR A 36 -18.72 4.03 -2.85
C THR A 36 -20.00 3.43 -2.28
N GLY A 37 -20.16 3.51 -0.98
CA GLY A 37 -21.29 2.99 -0.24
C GLY A 37 -20.90 1.98 0.84
N GLU A 38 -21.88 1.28 1.37
CA GLU A 38 -21.68 0.32 2.45
C GLU A 38 -21.20 -1.05 1.93
N TRP A 39 -20.22 -1.59 2.64
CA TRP A 39 -19.67 -2.92 2.43
C TRP A 39 -19.78 -3.71 3.73
N ASP A 40 -20.40 -4.88 3.66
CA ASP A 40 -20.32 -5.85 4.73
C ASP A 40 -19.00 -6.62 4.61
N TYR A 41 -18.39 -6.95 5.74
CA TYR A 41 -17.22 -7.84 5.75
C TYR A 41 -17.46 -9.06 6.63
N LEU A 42 -16.82 -10.16 6.25
CA LEU A 42 -16.81 -11.42 6.98
C LEU A 42 -15.39 -11.98 6.99
N VAL A 43 -14.92 -12.34 8.19
CA VAL A 43 -13.64 -13.02 8.37
C VAL A 43 -13.87 -14.52 8.34
N PHE A 44 -13.06 -15.19 7.55
CA PHE A 44 -12.93 -16.64 7.52
C PHE A 44 -11.53 -17.02 8.05
N CYS A 45 -11.48 -17.94 9.00
CA CYS A 45 -10.22 -18.45 9.53
C CYS A 45 -10.28 -19.97 9.63
N ASN A 46 -9.28 -20.66 9.07
CA ASN A 46 -9.19 -22.12 9.09
C ASN A 46 -8.75 -22.68 10.45
N ASP A 47 -8.33 -21.81 11.38
CA ASP A 47 -8.02 -22.16 12.76
C ASP A 47 -9.02 -21.52 13.72
N GLY A 48 -10.06 -22.27 14.08
CA GLY A 48 -11.12 -21.80 14.98
C GLY A 48 -10.63 -21.45 16.41
N SER A 49 -9.39 -21.79 16.77
CA SER A 49 -8.83 -21.46 18.10
C SER A 49 -8.44 -19.98 18.22
N LEU A 50 -8.24 -19.28 17.10
CA LEU A 50 -7.81 -17.88 17.09
C LEU A 50 -8.94 -16.89 17.40
N GLY A 51 -10.20 -17.33 17.43
CA GLY A 51 -11.34 -16.45 17.68
C GLY A 51 -11.60 -15.41 16.59
N LEU A 52 -11.03 -15.61 15.39
CA LEU A 52 -11.17 -14.72 14.24
C LEU A 52 -12.32 -15.13 13.32
N ASP A 53 -12.63 -16.43 13.26
CA ASP A 53 -13.63 -16.96 12.36
C ASP A 53 -15.03 -16.43 12.67
N GLY A 54 -15.75 -15.99 11.64
CA GLY A 54 -17.10 -15.48 11.76
C GLY A 54 -17.20 -14.01 12.22
N ILE A 55 -16.09 -13.34 12.51
CA ILE A 55 -16.12 -11.88 12.77
C ILE A 55 -16.67 -11.17 11.55
N SER A 56 -17.64 -10.29 11.78
CA SER A 56 -18.29 -9.54 10.69
C SER A 56 -18.66 -8.13 11.12
N GLY A 57 -18.89 -7.27 10.15
CA GLY A 57 -19.31 -5.89 10.38
C GLY A 57 -19.54 -5.18 9.06
N THR A 58 -19.66 -3.84 9.13
CA THR A 58 -19.87 -2.98 7.98
C THR A 58 -18.86 -1.84 7.98
N VAL A 59 -18.35 -1.49 6.79
CA VAL A 59 -17.53 -0.32 6.54
C VAL A 59 -18.16 0.51 5.43
N GLU A 60 -17.94 1.81 5.46
CA GLU A 60 -18.44 2.72 4.43
C GLU A 60 -17.27 3.21 3.56
N CYS A 61 -17.38 3.02 2.26
CA CYS A 61 -16.48 3.61 1.28
C CYS A 61 -17.06 4.95 0.81
N VAL A 62 -16.42 6.05 1.20
CA VAL A 62 -16.83 7.40 0.81
C VAL A 62 -16.14 7.85 -0.48
N PRO A 63 -16.74 8.77 -1.28
CA PRO A 63 -16.07 9.34 -2.43
C PRO A 63 -14.77 10.03 -2.06
N TYR A 64 -13.72 9.78 -2.83
CA TYR A 64 -12.46 10.50 -2.64
C TYR A 64 -12.63 11.98 -3.01
N SER A 65 -12.32 12.87 -2.08
CA SER A 65 -12.45 14.32 -2.24
C SER A 65 -11.13 15.07 -2.43
N GLY A 66 -10.01 14.33 -2.46
CA GLY A 66 -8.68 14.90 -2.64
C GLY A 66 -8.33 15.23 -4.10
N GLU A 67 -7.11 15.67 -4.33
CA GLU A 67 -6.65 16.20 -5.63
C GLU A 67 -5.99 15.15 -6.55
N TYR A 68 -5.55 14.01 -6.00
CA TYR A 68 -4.77 13.04 -6.76
C TYR A 68 -5.62 12.18 -7.69
N GLU A 69 -5.31 12.23 -8.96
CA GLU A 69 -6.04 11.50 -10.01
C GLU A 69 -5.98 9.98 -9.83
N ILE A 70 -4.89 9.45 -9.28
CA ILE A 70 -4.74 8.02 -9.04
C ILE A 70 -5.81 7.45 -8.09
N TYR A 71 -6.35 8.28 -7.20
CA TYR A 71 -7.40 7.86 -6.26
C TYR A 71 -8.83 8.11 -6.77
N LYS A 72 -8.98 8.78 -7.93
CA LYS A 72 -10.28 9.07 -8.53
C LYS A 72 -10.69 8.08 -9.61
N ARG A 73 -9.70 7.40 -10.25
CA ARG A 73 -9.88 6.69 -11.51
C ARG A 73 -9.83 5.17 -11.40
N GLY A 74 -9.76 4.66 -10.18
CA GLY A 74 -9.63 3.22 -9.92
C GLY A 74 -8.22 2.69 -10.18
N PHE A 75 -8.08 1.37 -10.21
CA PHE A 75 -6.78 0.71 -10.35
C PHE A 75 -6.14 0.92 -11.72
N ILE A 76 -4.81 0.91 -11.74
CA ILE A 76 -4.04 0.88 -12.98
C ILE A 76 -4.00 -0.55 -13.48
N LYS A 77 -4.26 -0.74 -14.77
CA LYS A 77 -4.31 -2.05 -15.41
C LYS A 77 -3.72 -2.01 -16.82
N THR A 78 -3.47 -3.18 -17.38
CA THR A 78 -3.18 -3.39 -18.80
C THR A 78 -4.49 -3.71 -19.54
N GLU A 79 -4.56 -3.36 -20.81
CA GLU A 79 -5.64 -3.79 -21.70
C GLU A 79 -5.08 -4.61 -22.87
N PRO A 80 -5.83 -5.59 -23.38
CA PRO A 80 -5.43 -6.29 -24.58
C PRO A 80 -5.11 -5.34 -25.74
N ASP A 81 -4.07 -5.67 -26.48
CA ASP A 81 -3.60 -4.92 -27.67
C ASP A 81 -3.08 -3.50 -27.43
N LYS A 82 -3.00 -3.04 -26.16
CA LYS A 82 -2.38 -1.77 -25.79
C LYS A 82 -0.97 -1.95 -25.25
N ARG A 83 -0.11 -0.98 -25.52
CA ARG A 83 1.29 -0.93 -25.03
C ARG A 83 1.48 0.14 -23.95
N TYR A 84 0.41 0.50 -23.28
CA TYR A 84 0.41 1.49 -22.19
C TYR A 84 -0.59 1.05 -21.12
N PHE A 85 -0.42 1.56 -19.93
CA PHE A 85 -1.33 1.34 -18.82
C PHE A 85 -2.56 2.26 -18.94
N VAL A 86 -3.66 1.82 -18.38
CA VAL A 86 -4.88 2.62 -18.24
C VAL A 86 -5.41 2.52 -16.81
N TYR A 87 -6.16 3.53 -16.39
CA TYR A 87 -6.98 3.42 -15.19
C TYR A 87 -8.22 2.54 -15.44
N ASP A 88 -8.94 2.18 -14.38
CA ASP A 88 -10.18 1.41 -14.49
C ASP A 88 -11.24 2.09 -15.37
N ASP A 89 -11.29 3.43 -15.38
CA ASP A 89 -12.17 4.22 -16.22
C ASP A 89 -11.74 4.28 -17.72
N GLY A 90 -10.64 3.62 -18.07
CA GLY A 90 -10.09 3.58 -19.42
C GLY A 90 -9.18 4.76 -19.79
N THR A 91 -9.01 5.73 -18.90
CA THR A 91 -8.09 6.84 -19.14
C THR A 91 -6.64 6.35 -19.21
N PRO A 92 -5.85 6.75 -20.21
CA PRO A 92 -4.45 6.37 -20.29
C PRO A 92 -3.65 6.83 -19.06
N PHE A 93 -2.81 5.93 -18.54
CA PHE A 93 -1.85 6.22 -17.48
C PHE A 93 -0.45 6.32 -18.07
N PHE A 94 0.15 7.50 -17.98
CA PHE A 94 1.53 7.70 -18.39
C PHE A 94 2.47 7.30 -17.26
N TYR A 95 3.13 6.15 -17.39
CA TYR A 95 4.06 5.62 -16.41
C TYR A 95 5.38 6.38 -16.49
N LEU A 96 5.62 7.31 -15.57
CA LEU A 96 6.90 7.99 -15.38
C LEU A 96 7.44 7.59 -14.00
N GLY A 97 8.28 6.55 -13.99
CA GLY A 97 8.83 5.97 -12.78
C GLY A 97 10.29 6.35 -12.52
N ASP A 98 10.65 6.49 -11.25
CA ASP A 98 12.02 6.48 -10.78
C ASP A 98 12.30 5.15 -10.08
N THR A 99 13.51 4.62 -10.26
CA THR A 99 13.93 3.37 -9.64
C THR A 99 14.92 3.64 -8.51
N HIS A 100 14.52 3.31 -7.30
CA HIS A 100 15.33 3.44 -6.11
C HIS A 100 15.35 2.10 -5.35
N TRP A 101 16.24 1.21 -5.78
CA TRP A 101 16.31 -0.16 -5.24
C TRP A 101 16.50 -0.21 -3.73
N ALA A 102 17.39 0.62 -3.22
CA ALA A 102 17.76 0.65 -1.81
C ALA A 102 16.96 1.70 -0.99
N MET A 103 15.69 1.89 -1.30
CA MET A 103 14.82 2.87 -0.65
C MET A 103 14.90 2.84 0.89
N LEU A 104 14.98 1.65 1.47
CA LEU A 104 14.99 1.46 2.92
C LEU A 104 16.35 1.74 3.58
N ASP A 105 17.39 2.01 2.80
CA ASP A 105 18.69 2.45 3.30
C ASP A 105 18.72 3.95 3.55
N GLU A 106 17.75 4.69 3.00
CA GLU A 106 17.62 6.11 3.21
C GLU A 106 16.88 6.44 4.50
N GLU A 107 17.37 7.42 5.23
CA GLU A 107 16.80 7.80 6.50
C GLU A 107 15.44 8.51 6.33
N PHE A 108 14.44 8.05 7.07
CA PHE A 108 13.10 8.63 7.04
C PHE A 108 12.95 9.87 7.92
N ASP A 109 13.64 9.91 9.07
CA ASP A 109 13.50 10.96 10.08
C ASP A 109 14.75 11.84 10.22
N SER A 110 15.75 11.65 9.37
CA SER A 110 17.00 12.43 9.36
C SER A 110 17.62 12.52 7.96
N PRO A 111 18.59 13.42 7.75
CA PRO A 111 19.34 13.46 6.48
C PRO A 111 20.16 12.20 6.23
N GLY A 112 20.62 11.53 7.30
CA GLY A 112 21.50 10.38 7.18
C GLY A 112 22.87 10.71 6.57
N PRO A 113 23.75 9.71 6.43
CA PRO A 113 25.11 9.92 5.92
C PRO A 113 25.16 10.23 4.42
N HIS A 114 24.17 9.78 3.64
CA HIS A 114 24.13 9.95 2.18
C HIS A 114 23.65 11.34 1.75
N ALA A 115 23.10 12.12 2.67
CA ALA A 115 22.60 13.47 2.42
C ALA A 115 23.33 14.55 3.23
N ALA A 116 24.57 14.29 3.66
CA ALA A 116 25.33 15.20 4.53
C ALA A 116 25.48 16.62 3.93
N ASP A 117 25.56 16.73 2.62
CA ASP A 117 25.67 18.00 1.89
C ASP A 117 24.31 18.60 1.48
N ILE A 118 23.21 17.90 1.76
CA ILE A 118 21.85 18.31 1.42
C ILE A 118 21.18 18.84 2.69
N LYS A 119 20.70 20.08 2.65
CA LYS A 119 19.91 20.66 3.75
C LYS A 119 18.48 20.11 3.69
N CYS A 120 18.25 18.97 4.31
CA CYS A 120 16.95 18.34 4.42
C CYS A 120 16.77 17.72 5.82
N ASP A 121 15.53 17.57 6.25
CA ASP A 121 15.17 16.92 7.51
C ASP A 121 15.06 15.40 7.37
N SER A 122 14.92 14.91 6.15
CA SER A 122 14.81 13.51 5.80
C SER A 122 15.33 13.28 4.39
N HIS A 123 16.29 12.37 4.22
CA HIS A 123 16.82 12.06 2.89
C HIS A 123 15.78 11.39 2.00
N PHE A 124 15.08 10.40 2.52
CA PHE A 124 14.02 9.72 1.78
C PHE A 124 12.93 10.71 1.29
N LYS A 125 12.39 11.52 2.20
CA LYS A 125 11.34 12.49 1.86
C LYS A 125 11.83 13.51 0.83
N TYR A 126 13.07 13.96 0.97
CA TYR A 126 13.69 14.86 -0.02
C TYR A 126 13.71 14.25 -1.42
N ILE A 127 14.10 12.97 -1.54
CA ILE A 127 14.13 12.28 -2.85
C ILE A 127 12.72 12.20 -3.41
N VAL A 128 11.74 11.72 -2.65
CA VAL A 128 10.35 11.61 -3.09
C VAL A 128 9.79 12.97 -3.53
N ASP A 129 9.97 14.02 -2.72
CA ASP A 129 9.48 15.37 -3.02
C ASP A 129 10.10 15.91 -4.31
N LYS A 130 11.40 15.66 -4.54
CA LYS A 130 12.06 16.03 -5.79
C LYS A 130 11.48 15.31 -7.00
N ARG A 131 11.11 14.04 -6.87
CA ARG A 131 10.46 13.30 -7.95
C ARG A 131 9.05 13.84 -8.24
N VAL A 132 8.30 14.19 -7.19
CA VAL A 132 6.99 14.85 -7.35
C VAL A 132 7.12 16.20 -8.06
N GLU A 133 8.09 17.04 -7.68
CA GLU A 133 8.38 18.31 -8.38
C GLU A 133 8.69 18.09 -9.87
N GLN A 134 9.40 17.01 -10.20
CA GLN A 134 9.75 16.60 -11.56
C GLN A 134 8.60 15.88 -12.31
N LYS A 135 7.43 15.73 -11.67
CA LYS A 135 6.24 15.10 -12.23
C LYS A 135 6.33 13.58 -12.42
N PHE A 136 7.22 12.92 -11.69
CA PHE A 136 7.16 11.47 -11.58
C PHE A 136 5.87 11.05 -10.85
N ASN A 137 5.29 9.93 -11.29
CA ASN A 137 4.04 9.40 -10.73
C ASN A 137 4.16 7.95 -10.29
N VAL A 138 5.32 7.34 -10.49
CA VAL A 138 5.63 5.99 -10.01
C VAL A 138 6.96 6.01 -9.28
N TYR A 139 7.01 5.35 -8.14
CA TYR A 139 8.21 5.13 -7.36
C TYR A 139 8.46 3.62 -7.30
N GLN A 140 9.54 3.17 -7.93
CA GLN A 140 9.89 1.75 -8.01
C GLN A 140 11.02 1.43 -7.06
N SER A 141 10.84 0.41 -6.21
CA SER A 141 11.88 -0.02 -5.28
C SER A 141 11.79 -1.51 -4.98
N GLU A 142 12.82 -2.03 -4.31
CA GLU A 142 12.80 -3.36 -3.71
C GLU A 142 12.47 -3.24 -2.21
N PRO A 143 11.21 -3.48 -1.79
CA PRO A 143 10.79 -3.26 -0.42
C PRO A 143 11.30 -4.32 0.56
N ILE A 144 11.67 -5.50 0.05
CA ILE A 144 12.20 -6.61 0.84
C ILE A 144 13.59 -6.92 0.30
N ASN A 145 14.60 -6.33 0.91
CA ASN A 145 15.98 -6.69 0.64
C ASN A 145 16.45 -7.74 1.66
N HIS A 146 17.68 -8.20 1.50
CA HIS A 146 18.33 -9.19 2.36
C HIS A 146 18.49 -8.79 3.84
N LYS A 147 17.94 -7.66 4.29
CA LYS A 147 17.87 -7.29 5.71
C LYS A 147 16.86 -8.14 6.48
N TYR A 148 15.87 -8.72 5.78
CA TYR A 148 14.82 -9.50 6.40
C TYR A 148 15.09 -10.99 6.22
N ASN A 149 15.55 -11.65 7.27
CA ASN A 149 15.68 -13.12 7.28
C ASN A 149 14.35 -13.73 7.77
N LEU A 150 13.47 -14.02 6.83
CA LEU A 150 12.16 -14.65 7.13
C LEU A 150 12.24 -16.18 7.29
N ASN A 151 13.43 -16.78 7.26
CA ASN A 151 13.60 -18.23 7.34
C ASN A 151 13.28 -18.81 8.73
N ASP A 152 13.40 -17.98 9.76
CA ASP A 152 13.17 -18.40 11.16
C ASP A 152 11.73 -18.12 11.65
N GLY A 153 10.83 -17.70 10.73
CA GLY A 153 9.50 -17.22 11.03
C GLY A 153 9.46 -15.71 11.23
N ILE A 154 8.30 -15.19 11.59
CA ILE A 154 8.07 -13.76 11.84
C ILE A 154 7.79 -13.55 13.30
N ASP A 155 8.55 -12.66 13.96
CA ASP A 155 8.34 -12.28 15.37
C ASP A 155 7.82 -10.84 15.51
N ASP A 156 7.60 -10.39 16.76
CA ASP A 156 7.12 -9.03 17.04
C ASP A 156 8.11 -7.94 16.57
N ASN A 157 9.42 -8.20 16.52
CA ASN A 157 10.42 -7.25 16.05
C ASN A 157 10.33 -7.11 14.54
N ASP A 158 10.12 -8.20 13.81
CA ASP A 158 9.91 -8.17 12.36
C ASP A 158 8.66 -7.36 12.02
N VAL A 159 7.57 -7.53 12.79
CA VAL A 159 6.35 -6.74 12.60
C VAL A 159 6.60 -5.25 12.81
N GLU A 160 7.37 -4.85 13.82
CA GLU A 160 7.72 -3.43 14.03
C GLU A 160 8.60 -2.88 12.88
N GLU A 161 9.50 -3.69 12.33
CA GLU A 161 10.27 -3.30 11.14
C GLU A 161 9.36 -3.15 9.91
N PHE A 162 8.38 -4.05 9.69
CA PHE A 162 7.40 -3.88 8.61
C PHE A 162 6.55 -2.61 8.79
N LYS A 163 6.14 -2.27 10.01
CA LYS A 163 5.45 -1.01 10.30
C LYS A 163 6.33 0.20 10.01
N ARG A 164 7.66 0.09 10.23
CA ARG A 164 8.60 1.12 9.82
C ARG A 164 8.61 1.29 8.30
N VAL A 165 8.59 0.19 7.56
CA VAL A 165 8.52 0.19 6.09
C VAL A 165 7.21 0.80 5.58
N ASP A 166 6.09 0.52 6.24
CA ASP A 166 4.79 1.10 5.88
C ASP A 166 4.85 2.63 5.80
N ARG A 167 5.61 3.31 6.68
CA ARG A 167 5.76 4.77 6.65
C ARG A 167 6.34 5.30 5.33
N TYR A 168 7.22 4.53 4.69
CA TYR A 168 7.78 4.88 3.38
C TYR A 168 6.70 4.79 2.29
N PHE A 169 5.92 3.71 2.31
CA PHE A 169 4.82 3.54 1.34
C PHE A 169 3.71 4.57 1.55
N GLU A 170 3.34 4.84 2.79
CA GLU A 170 2.37 5.88 3.13
C GLU A 170 2.81 7.25 2.61
N TYR A 171 4.08 7.61 2.79
CA TYR A 171 4.59 8.88 2.29
C TYR A 171 4.54 8.98 0.76
N ILE A 172 4.92 7.90 0.06
CA ILE A 172 4.82 7.83 -1.41
C ILE A 172 3.36 8.01 -1.85
N ALA A 173 2.43 7.32 -1.20
CA ALA A 173 1.00 7.41 -1.48
C ALA A 173 0.44 8.80 -1.17
N ASP A 174 0.80 9.40 -0.04
CA ASP A 174 0.41 10.76 0.35
C ASP A 174 0.87 11.85 -0.62
N LYS A 175 1.88 11.54 -1.43
CA LYS A 175 2.34 12.41 -2.52
C LYS A 175 1.67 12.11 -3.86
N GLY A 176 0.70 11.21 -3.90
CA GLY A 176 -0.03 10.85 -5.10
C GLY A 176 0.78 10.01 -6.09
N MET A 177 1.79 9.29 -5.63
CA MET A 177 2.59 8.38 -6.44
C MET A 177 2.15 6.94 -6.24
N VAL A 178 2.30 6.13 -7.27
CA VAL A 178 2.16 4.68 -7.21
C VAL A 178 3.50 4.07 -6.82
N HIS A 179 3.50 3.11 -5.91
CA HIS A 179 4.67 2.26 -5.66
C HIS A 179 4.62 1.01 -6.55
N ALA A 180 5.71 0.66 -7.22
CA ALA A 180 5.87 -0.50 -8.10
C ALA A 180 7.11 -1.33 -7.73
#